data_51b2ac0696749c83b5b7cf0ffbae6b85
#
_entry.id   51b2ac0696749c83b5b7cf0ffbae6b85
#
_cell.length_a   1.000
_cell.length_b   1.000
_cell.length_c   1.000
_cell.angle_alpha   90.00
_cell.angle_beta   90.00
_cell.angle_gamma   90.00
#
_symmetry.space_group_name_H-M   'P 1'
#
loop_
_entity.id
_entity.type
_entity.pdbx_description
1 polymer ?
#
loop_
_entity_poly.entity_id
_entity_poly.type
_entity_poly.pdbx_seq_one_letter_code
_entity_poly.pdbx_strand_id
1 'polypeptide(L)'
;RALKIDVLQSSIDLDVATHYELLLRYTEPYMSVMQKILQNARSTSARVVLPELGDPRIKAAADRLVKDEIAEPISLMEPDSDMIAALVEVRGLKENIAKRMLAKPLIRAAAMVATGRADTMVAGADSPTKRVIEAASLAIGLKDGIRAPSSFFLMLFPDGREMVFADCAVNVAPDAQELAGIAKASALSAKALLGACEIALLSFSTGASGTGRSVDIGKRAVALCMALN
;
A
#
# COMPACT_ATOMS: atom_id res chain seq x y z
N ARG A 1 -4.75 4.82 -20.72
CA ARG A 1 -3.32 4.85 -21.11
C ARG A 1 -2.69 3.59 -20.53
N ALA A 2 -2.06 2.77 -21.38
CA ALA A 2 -1.43 1.51 -21.01
C ALA A 2 -0.32 1.74 -19.97
N LEU A 3 -0.18 0.79 -19.04
CA LEU A 3 0.92 0.75 -18.07
C LEU A 3 2.19 0.36 -18.85
N LYS A 4 3.20 1.22 -18.90
CA LYS A 4 4.47 0.90 -19.52
C LYS A 4 5.37 0.26 -18.47
N ILE A 5 5.71 -1.02 -18.63
CA ILE A 5 6.66 -1.73 -17.79
C ILE A 5 7.93 -1.89 -18.63
N ASP A 6 8.93 -1.06 -18.35
CA ASP A 6 10.25 -1.18 -18.99
C ASP A 6 11.20 -1.92 -18.04
N VAL A 7 11.87 -2.94 -18.58
CA VAL A 7 12.97 -3.61 -17.91
C VAL A 7 14.22 -2.81 -18.23
N LEU A 8 14.70 -2.03 -17.27
CA LEU A 8 15.96 -1.32 -17.40
C LEU A 8 17.10 -2.33 -17.56
N GLN A 9 17.46 -2.59 -18.79
CA GLN A 9 18.76 -3.15 -19.14
C GLN A 9 19.76 -2.00 -19.03
N SER A 10 20.70 -2.11 -18.09
CA SER A 10 21.69 -1.09 -17.79
C SER A 10 22.58 -0.78 -19.02
N SER A 11 22.26 0.28 -19.70
CA SER A 11 23.22 1.12 -20.40
C SER A 11 22.75 2.57 -20.24
N ILE A 12 23.44 3.29 -19.40
CA ILE A 12 23.21 4.73 -19.21
C ILE A 12 23.82 5.45 -20.42
N ASP A 13 23.06 5.53 -21.49
CA ASP A 13 23.20 6.56 -22.52
C ASP A 13 22.03 7.53 -22.34
N LEU A 14 22.15 8.42 -21.36
CA LEU A 14 21.26 9.56 -21.22
C LEU A 14 21.61 10.58 -22.31
N ASP A 15 20.83 10.58 -23.38
CA ASP A 15 20.86 11.62 -24.39
C ASP A 15 20.55 13.00 -23.76
N VAL A 16 21.32 14.01 -24.18
CA VAL A 16 21.20 15.41 -23.74
C VAL A 16 19.79 15.96 -23.92
N ALA A 17 19.02 15.50 -24.90
CA ALA A 17 17.63 15.89 -25.13
C ALA A 17 16.71 15.43 -23.99
N THR A 18 16.90 14.20 -23.50
CA THR A 18 16.16 13.68 -22.34
C THR A 18 16.48 14.46 -21.05
N HIS A 19 17.73 14.93 -20.93
CA HIS A 19 18.15 15.79 -19.80
C HIS A 19 17.50 17.18 -19.87
N TYR A 20 17.33 17.73 -21.06
CA TYR A 20 16.71 19.04 -21.29
C TYR A 20 15.18 18.99 -21.05
N GLU A 21 14.50 17.93 -21.47
CA GLU A 21 13.09 17.72 -21.13
C GLU A 21 12.85 17.49 -19.61
N LEU A 22 13.78 16.82 -18.95
CA LEU A 22 13.78 16.73 -17.49
C LEU A 22 13.94 18.11 -16.84
N LEU A 23 14.85 18.95 -17.30
CA LEU A 23 15.06 20.31 -16.80
C LEU A 23 13.83 21.22 -17.02
N LEU A 24 13.14 21.12 -18.14
CA LEU A 24 11.92 21.89 -18.41
C LEU A 24 10.74 21.49 -17.52
N ARG A 25 10.70 20.28 -16.99
CA ARG A 25 9.70 19.86 -15.97
C ARG A 25 9.94 20.49 -14.60
N TYR A 26 11.12 21.07 -14.34
CA TYR A 26 11.47 21.73 -13.08
C TYR A 26 11.14 23.24 -13.03
N THR A 27 10.52 23.80 -14.08
CA THR A 27 10.13 25.23 -14.12
C THR A 27 8.76 25.55 -13.56
N GLU A 28 7.89 24.54 -13.36
CA GLU A 28 6.71 24.69 -12.52
C GLU A 28 7.10 24.51 -11.05
N PRO A 29 6.49 25.21 -10.09
CA PRO A 29 6.78 24.98 -8.68
C PRO A 29 6.47 23.50 -8.33
N TYR A 30 7.52 22.68 -8.28
CA TYR A 30 7.42 21.24 -8.01
C TYR A 30 6.86 21.03 -6.62
N MET A 31 5.59 20.69 -6.57
CA MET A 31 4.95 20.30 -5.31
C MET A 31 5.37 18.86 -5.00
N SER A 32 6.11 18.68 -3.89
CA SER A 32 6.54 17.34 -3.46
C SER A 32 5.36 16.39 -3.28
N VAL A 33 5.59 15.09 -3.41
CA VAL A 33 4.51 14.10 -3.21
C VAL A 33 3.86 14.26 -1.84
N MET A 34 4.63 14.62 -0.80
CA MET A 34 4.07 14.85 0.53
C MET A 34 3.11 16.04 0.58
N GLN A 35 3.42 17.12 -0.13
CA GLN A 35 2.50 18.27 -0.23
C GLN A 35 1.21 17.89 -0.94
N LYS A 36 1.31 17.11 -2.03
CA LYS A 36 0.14 16.60 -2.77
C LYS A 36 -0.72 15.67 -1.90
N ILE A 37 -0.07 14.75 -1.16
CA ILE A 37 -0.76 13.84 -0.24
C ILE A 37 -1.51 14.63 0.84
N LEU A 38 -0.86 15.59 1.48
CA LEU A 38 -1.48 16.42 2.51
C LEU A 38 -2.64 17.27 1.96
N GLN A 39 -2.48 17.85 0.77
CA GLN A 39 -3.55 18.60 0.12
C GLN A 39 -4.75 17.71 -0.21
N ASN A 40 -4.51 16.52 -0.75
CA ASN A 40 -5.57 15.55 -1.06
C ASN A 40 -6.26 15.04 0.22
N ALA A 41 -5.49 14.77 1.27
CA ALA A 41 -6.04 14.34 2.55
C ALA A 41 -6.99 15.40 3.14
N ARG A 42 -6.58 16.67 3.14
CA ARG A 42 -7.42 17.78 3.61
C ARG A 42 -8.70 17.95 2.80
N SER A 43 -8.64 17.75 1.48
CA SER A 43 -9.84 17.84 0.62
C SER A 43 -10.81 16.66 0.80
N THR A 44 -10.32 15.52 1.30
CA THR A 44 -11.10 14.29 1.44
C THR A 44 -11.77 14.17 2.80
N SER A 45 -11.16 14.72 3.87
CA SER A 45 -11.60 14.61 5.26
C SER A 45 -11.92 13.16 5.65
N ALA A 46 -11.00 12.24 5.36
CA ALA A 46 -11.21 10.82 5.57
C ALA A 46 -11.41 10.47 7.04
N ARG A 47 -12.38 9.62 7.33
CA ARG A 47 -12.62 9.08 8.67
C ARG A 47 -11.61 7.97 8.97
N VAL A 48 -10.75 8.19 9.97
CA VAL A 48 -9.67 7.27 10.35
C VAL A 48 -9.99 6.63 11.69
N VAL A 49 -10.14 5.31 11.72
CA VAL A 49 -10.25 4.59 12.98
C VAL A 49 -8.87 4.21 13.51
N LEU A 50 -8.61 4.56 14.77
CA LEU A 50 -7.35 4.32 15.48
C LEU A 50 -7.62 3.37 16.66
N PRO A 51 -7.44 2.04 16.49
CA PRO A 51 -7.79 1.06 17.54
C PRO A 51 -6.91 1.15 18.78
N GLU A 52 -5.78 1.85 18.72
CA GLU A 52 -4.77 1.97 19.78
C GLU A 52 -4.80 3.36 20.46
N LEU A 53 -5.96 4.04 20.49
CA LEU A 53 -6.10 5.39 21.10
C LEU A 53 -5.74 5.45 22.60
N GLY A 54 -5.60 4.31 23.29
CA GLY A 54 -5.06 4.24 24.65
C GLY A 54 -3.57 4.56 24.73
N ASP A 55 -2.82 4.45 23.63
CA ASP A 55 -1.41 4.83 23.57
C ASP A 55 -1.28 6.36 23.45
N PRO A 56 -0.50 7.03 24.33
CA PRO A 56 -0.32 8.49 24.29
C PRO A 56 0.20 9.02 22.96
N ARG A 57 1.01 8.25 22.24
CA ARG A 57 1.56 8.63 20.92
C ARG A 57 0.45 8.69 19.88
N ILE A 58 -0.48 7.72 19.91
CA ILE A 58 -1.61 7.65 19.00
C ILE A 58 -2.62 8.74 19.30
N LYS A 59 -2.86 9.04 20.60
CA LYS A 59 -3.70 10.16 20.99
C LYS A 59 -3.14 11.49 20.48
N ALA A 60 -1.84 11.74 20.68
CA ALA A 60 -1.18 12.94 20.16
C ALA A 60 -1.23 13.03 18.62
N ALA A 61 -1.13 11.89 17.93
CA ALA A 61 -1.28 11.83 16.48
C ALA A 61 -2.73 12.16 16.05
N ALA A 62 -3.73 11.64 16.75
CA ALA A 62 -5.14 11.95 16.50
C ALA A 62 -5.42 13.46 16.66
N ASP A 63 -4.96 14.06 17.76
CA ASP A 63 -5.11 15.49 18.01
C ASP A 63 -4.46 16.33 16.87
N ARG A 64 -3.32 15.88 16.38
CA ARG A 64 -2.62 16.55 15.27
C ARG A 64 -3.35 16.38 13.94
N LEU A 65 -3.93 15.22 13.64
CA LEU A 65 -4.75 15.01 12.43
C LEU A 65 -5.91 16.00 12.35
N VAL A 66 -6.60 16.22 13.48
CA VAL A 66 -7.68 17.21 13.59
C VAL A 66 -7.15 18.63 13.43
N LYS A 67 -6.09 18.99 14.19
CA LYS A 67 -5.51 20.32 14.18
C LYS A 67 -5.01 20.76 12.78
N ASP A 68 -4.39 19.84 12.07
CA ASP A 68 -3.79 20.08 10.75
C ASP A 68 -4.81 19.83 9.61
N GLU A 69 -6.08 19.53 9.94
CA GLU A 69 -7.20 19.26 9.01
C GLU A 69 -6.88 18.14 8.01
N ILE A 70 -6.13 17.11 8.44
CA ILE A 70 -5.69 16.00 7.57
C ILE A 70 -6.73 14.91 7.48
N ALA A 71 -7.37 14.56 8.61
CA ALA A 71 -8.36 13.49 8.71
C ALA A 71 -9.24 13.66 9.94
N GLU A 72 -10.36 12.94 9.97
CA GLU A 72 -11.27 12.84 11.11
C GLU A 72 -11.00 11.54 11.89
N PRO A 73 -10.28 11.57 13.02
CA PRO A 73 -10.15 10.41 13.89
C PRO A 73 -11.48 10.04 14.52
N ILE A 74 -11.89 8.79 14.35
CA ILE A 74 -13.13 8.28 14.94
C ILE A 74 -12.87 7.20 15.97
N SER A 75 -13.73 7.13 17.00
CA SER A 75 -13.64 6.12 18.04
C SER A 75 -14.11 4.76 17.55
N LEU A 76 -13.62 3.70 18.21
CA LEU A 76 -14.16 2.36 18.01
C LEU A 76 -15.64 2.31 18.40
N MET A 77 -16.48 1.91 17.46
CA MET A 77 -17.90 1.67 17.69
C MET A 77 -18.11 0.30 18.35
N GLU A 78 -19.22 0.15 19.09
CA GLU A 78 -19.62 -1.17 19.53
C GLU A 78 -20.00 -2.08 18.35
N PRO A 79 -19.74 -3.40 18.44
CA PRO A 79 -20.11 -4.34 17.39
C PRO A 79 -21.61 -4.34 17.12
N ASP A 80 -21.98 -4.23 15.85
CA ASP A 80 -23.36 -4.30 15.39
C ASP A 80 -23.59 -5.48 14.41
N SER A 81 -24.82 -5.60 13.92
CA SER A 81 -25.24 -6.67 12.98
C SER A 81 -24.44 -6.64 11.68
N ASP A 82 -24.14 -5.45 11.14
CA ASP A 82 -23.47 -5.33 9.85
C ASP A 82 -22.00 -5.75 9.95
N MET A 83 -21.32 -5.37 11.06
CA MET A 83 -19.95 -5.84 11.31
C MET A 83 -19.90 -7.36 11.50
N ILE A 84 -20.90 -7.96 12.14
CA ILE A 84 -21.01 -9.40 12.31
C ILE A 84 -21.23 -10.06 10.93
N ALA A 85 -22.16 -9.53 10.14
CA ALA A 85 -22.47 -10.03 8.81
C ALA A 85 -21.25 -9.97 7.89
N ALA A 86 -20.49 -8.88 7.90
CA ALA A 86 -19.26 -8.73 7.11
C ALA A 86 -18.24 -9.86 7.41
N LEU A 87 -18.02 -10.20 8.68
CA LEU A 87 -17.11 -11.30 9.04
C LEU A 87 -17.67 -12.68 8.65
N VAL A 88 -18.98 -12.87 8.73
CA VAL A 88 -19.64 -14.12 8.31
C VAL A 88 -19.53 -14.30 6.79
N GLU A 89 -19.80 -13.26 6.00
CA GLU A 89 -19.78 -13.30 4.54
C GLU A 89 -18.36 -13.47 3.99
N VAL A 90 -17.39 -12.69 4.46
CA VAL A 90 -16.00 -12.71 3.95
C VAL A 90 -15.30 -14.01 4.29
N ARG A 91 -15.61 -14.66 5.44
CA ARG A 91 -14.86 -15.82 5.95
C ARG A 91 -15.71 -17.06 6.21
N GLY A 92 -16.99 -17.02 5.98
CA GLY A 92 -17.88 -18.15 6.30
C GLY A 92 -17.89 -18.48 7.81
N LEU A 93 -17.63 -17.49 8.68
CA LEU A 93 -17.57 -17.70 10.12
C LEU A 93 -18.97 -17.92 10.70
N LYS A 94 -19.05 -18.71 11.76
CA LYS A 94 -20.27 -18.78 12.56
C LYS A 94 -20.45 -17.47 13.32
N GLU A 95 -21.68 -16.98 13.46
CA GLU A 95 -22.02 -15.70 14.09
C GLU A 95 -21.43 -15.54 15.50
N ASN A 96 -21.48 -16.60 16.31
CA ASN A 96 -20.91 -16.58 17.66
C ASN A 96 -19.40 -16.44 17.68
N ILE A 97 -18.70 -16.88 16.62
CA ILE A 97 -17.26 -16.70 16.46
C ILE A 97 -16.99 -15.27 16.02
N ALA A 98 -17.74 -14.73 15.05
CA ALA A 98 -17.63 -13.35 14.59
C ALA A 98 -17.82 -12.35 15.78
N LYS A 99 -18.84 -12.53 16.61
CA LYS A 99 -19.05 -11.74 17.81
C LYS A 99 -17.84 -11.73 18.76
N ARG A 100 -17.25 -12.92 19.03
CA ARG A 100 -16.03 -13.00 19.87
C ARG A 100 -14.83 -12.32 19.23
N MET A 101 -14.69 -12.37 17.90
CA MET A 101 -13.59 -11.74 17.20
C MET A 101 -13.71 -10.23 17.21
N LEU A 102 -14.92 -9.68 17.10
CA LEU A 102 -15.20 -8.24 17.19
C LEU A 102 -14.92 -7.65 18.57
N ALA A 103 -14.79 -8.47 19.62
CA ALA A 103 -14.31 -7.99 20.92
C ALA A 103 -12.85 -7.49 20.85
N LYS A 104 -12.07 -7.91 19.83
CA LYS A 104 -10.68 -7.47 19.64
C LYS A 104 -10.64 -6.12 18.88
N PRO A 105 -9.98 -5.08 19.43
CA PRO A 105 -9.98 -3.73 18.85
C PRO A 105 -9.54 -3.66 17.39
N LEU A 106 -8.47 -4.38 17.01
CA LEU A 106 -7.97 -4.41 15.61
C LEU A 106 -9.01 -4.98 14.64
N ILE A 107 -9.69 -6.08 15.01
CA ILE A 107 -10.69 -6.73 14.16
C ILE A 107 -11.92 -5.84 14.05
N ARG A 108 -12.32 -5.19 15.15
CA ARG A 108 -13.43 -4.25 15.16
C ARG A 108 -13.16 -3.04 14.27
N ALA A 109 -11.96 -2.45 14.37
CA ALA A 109 -11.55 -1.35 13.50
C ALA A 109 -11.55 -1.75 12.01
N ALA A 110 -11.03 -2.94 11.69
CA ALA A 110 -11.07 -3.46 10.33
C ALA A 110 -12.50 -3.73 9.84
N ALA A 111 -13.41 -4.19 10.71
CA ALA A 111 -14.83 -4.36 10.38
C ALA A 111 -15.54 -3.01 10.17
N MET A 112 -15.17 -1.95 10.90
CA MET A 112 -15.66 -0.59 10.63
C MET A 112 -15.27 -0.12 9.22
N VAL A 113 -14.05 -0.42 8.77
CA VAL A 113 -13.63 -0.11 7.38
C VAL A 113 -14.43 -0.96 6.38
N ALA A 114 -14.56 -2.27 6.62
CA ALA A 114 -15.30 -3.17 5.73
C ALA A 114 -16.78 -2.77 5.56
N THR A 115 -17.39 -2.17 6.59
CA THR A 115 -18.79 -1.74 6.58
C THR A 115 -18.97 -0.25 6.24
N GLY A 116 -17.90 0.44 5.81
CA GLY A 116 -17.95 1.85 5.42
C GLY A 116 -18.19 2.84 6.57
N ARG A 117 -18.04 2.42 7.83
CA ARG A 117 -18.11 3.30 8.99
C ARG A 117 -16.84 4.10 9.22
N ALA A 118 -15.72 3.59 8.70
CA ALA A 118 -14.45 4.29 8.56
C ALA A 118 -13.95 4.15 7.12
N ASP A 119 -13.16 5.10 6.67
CA ASP A 119 -12.55 5.07 5.33
C ASP A 119 -11.22 4.34 5.36
N THR A 120 -10.53 4.39 6.51
CA THR A 120 -9.25 3.68 6.72
C THR A 120 -9.02 3.37 8.20
N MET A 121 -8.10 2.44 8.45
CA MET A 121 -7.60 2.10 9.77
C MET A 121 -6.08 2.31 9.80
N VAL A 122 -5.57 2.95 10.85
CA VAL A 122 -4.14 3.04 11.13
C VAL A 122 -3.85 2.40 12.49
N ALA A 123 -2.95 1.42 12.48
CA ALA A 123 -2.59 0.64 13.66
C ALA A 123 -1.15 0.14 13.59
N GLY A 124 -0.59 -0.34 14.71
CA GLY A 124 0.73 -0.94 14.78
C GLY A 124 1.69 -0.20 15.70
N ALA A 125 1.22 0.74 16.51
CA ALA A 125 2.05 1.40 17.52
C ALA A 125 2.29 0.49 18.74
N ASP A 126 1.29 -0.33 19.09
CA ASP A 126 1.32 -1.28 20.21
C ASP A 126 1.07 -2.72 19.74
N SER A 127 0.64 -2.91 18.50
CA SER A 127 0.34 -4.22 17.93
C SER A 127 1.38 -4.65 16.91
N PRO A 128 1.85 -5.90 16.93
CA PRO A 128 2.73 -6.43 15.88
C PRO A 128 2.10 -6.33 14.49
N THR A 129 2.90 -5.96 13.47
CA THR A 129 2.47 -5.82 12.07
C THR A 129 1.66 -7.02 11.58
N LYS A 130 2.07 -8.24 11.93
CA LYS A 130 1.35 -9.47 11.58
C LYS A 130 -0.11 -9.44 12.04
N ARG A 131 -0.39 -8.96 13.26
CA ARG A 131 -1.75 -8.90 13.80
C ARG A 131 -2.61 -7.85 13.09
N VAL A 132 -2.02 -6.73 12.68
CA VAL A 132 -2.71 -5.70 11.90
C VAL A 132 -3.11 -6.27 10.53
N ILE A 133 -2.18 -6.95 9.84
CA ILE A 133 -2.43 -7.61 8.55
C ILE A 133 -3.49 -8.71 8.69
N GLU A 134 -3.42 -9.54 9.74
CA GLU A 134 -4.41 -10.59 10.00
C GLU A 134 -5.82 -9.99 10.21
N ALA A 135 -5.93 -8.89 10.96
CA ALA A 135 -7.21 -8.22 11.19
C ALA A 135 -7.80 -7.63 9.89
N ALA A 136 -6.98 -6.95 9.10
CA ALA A 136 -7.39 -6.41 7.81
C ALA A 136 -7.78 -7.53 6.84
N SER A 137 -6.97 -8.58 6.72
CA SER A 137 -7.28 -9.74 5.88
C SER A 137 -8.57 -10.43 6.31
N LEU A 138 -8.84 -10.50 7.62
CA LEU A 138 -10.01 -11.16 8.15
C LEU A 138 -11.31 -10.40 7.85
N ALA A 139 -11.33 -9.10 8.05
CA ALA A 139 -12.56 -8.30 7.97
C ALA A 139 -12.74 -7.62 6.61
N ILE A 140 -11.67 -7.07 6.02
CA ILE A 140 -11.73 -6.35 4.74
C ILE A 140 -11.53 -7.33 3.58
N GLY A 141 -10.58 -8.27 3.72
CA GLY A 141 -10.20 -9.19 2.66
C GLY A 141 -9.23 -8.56 1.65
N LEU A 142 -8.95 -9.33 0.61
CA LEU A 142 -8.15 -8.90 -0.54
C LEU A 142 -9.07 -8.52 -1.70
N LYS A 143 -8.64 -7.60 -2.53
CA LYS A 143 -9.34 -7.27 -3.79
C LYS A 143 -9.33 -8.48 -4.73
N ASP A 144 -10.35 -8.58 -5.57
CA ASP A 144 -10.44 -9.62 -6.59
C ASP A 144 -9.18 -9.67 -7.45
N GLY A 145 -8.70 -10.89 -7.67
CA GLY A 145 -7.48 -11.15 -8.43
C GLY A 145 -6.16 -10.88 -7.67
N ILE A 146 -6.22 -10.40 -6.42
CA ILE A 146 -5.04 -10.26 -5.56
C ILE A 146 -4.87 -11.51 -4.70
N ARG A 147 -3.71 -12.15 -4.77
CA ARG A 147 -3.42 -13.41 -4.07
C ARG A 147 -2.80 -13.24 -2.70
N ALA A 148 -2.05 -12.16 -2.51
CA ALA A 148 -1.38 -11.84 -1.26
C ALA A 148 -1.35 -10.32 -1.04
N PRO A 149 -1.40 -9.85 0.22
CA PRO A 149 -1.16 -8.45 0.52
C PRO A 149 0.30 -8.11 0.19
N SER A 150 0.55 -6.87 -0.20
CA SER A 150 1.91 -6.37 -0.35
C SER A 150 2.08 -5.05 0.38
N SER A 151 3.32 -4.73 0.71
CA SER A 151 3.70 -3.50 1.40
C SER A 151 4.62 -2.67 0.53
N PHE A 152 4.64 -1.36 0.76
CA PHE A 152 5.61 -0.48 0.12
C PHE A 152 6.09 0.62 1.05
N PHE A 153 7.28 1.12 0.79
CA PHE A 153 7.79 2.38 1.32
C PHE A 153 7.78 3.44 0.23
N LEU A 154 7.23 4.61 0.56
CA LEU A 154 7.44 5.82 -0.23
C LEU A 154 8.77 6.44 0.21
N MET A 155 9.77 6.37 -0.65
CA MET A 155 11.11 6.86 -0.40
C MET A 155 11.26 8.27 -0.95
N LEU A 156 11.63 9.20 -0.06
CA LEU A 156 11.90 10.59 -0.39
C LEU A 156 13.41 10.81 -0.25
N PHE A 157 14.08 11.04 -1.35
CA PHE A 157 15.53 11.22 -1.36
C PHE A 157 15.90 12.71 -1.18
N PRO A 158 17.08 13.00 -0.59
CA PRO A 158 17.53 14.39 -0.40
C PRO A 158 17.72 15.16 -1.70
N ASP A 159 17.94 14.48 -2.82
CA ASP A 159 18.09 15.05 -4.16
C ASP A 159 16.73 15.30 -4.87
N GLY A 160 15.62 15.11 -4.17
CA GLY A 160 14.27 15.33 -4.67
C GLY A 160 13.66 14.14 -5.42
N ARG A 161 14.38 13.03 -5.59
CA ARG A 161 13.80 11.80 -6.18
C ARG A 161 12.77 11.21 -5.22
N GLU A 162 11.68 10.71 -5.80
CA GLU A 162 10.59 10.03 -5.10
C GLU A 162 10.41 8.65 -5.72
N MET A 163 10.44 7.61 -4.89
CA MET A 163 10.35 6.21 -5.34
C MET A 163 9.45 5.39 -4.43
N VAL A 164 8.85 4.35 -4.99
CA VAL A 164 8.14 3.31 -4.23
C VAL A 164 8.99 2.05 -4.22
N PHE A 165 9.34 1.57 -3.04
CA PHE A 165 10.04 0.29 -2.84
C PHE A 165 9.03 -0.74 -2.32
N ALA A 166 8.90 -1.87 -3.01
CA ALA A 166 7.98 -2.95 -2.67
C ALA A 166 8.51 -4.32 -3.12
N ASP A 167 8.20 -5.45 -2.51
CA ASP A 167 7.52 -5.57 -1.22
C ASP A 167 8.54 -5.40 -0.10
N CYS A 168 8.17 -4.71 0.98
CA CYS A 168 9.13 -4.35 2.02
C CYS A 168 9.09 -5.27 3.25
N ALA A 169 7.93 -5.89 3.57
CA ALA A 169 7.80 -6.53 4.88
C ALA A 169 6.77 -7.67 4.97
N VAL A 170 6.11 -8.05 3.89
CA VAL A 170 4.99 -9.00 3.94
C VAL A 170 5.35 -10.34 3.31
N ASN A 171 5.92 -10.35 2.11
CA ASN A 171 6.18 -11.58 1.37
C ASN A 171 7.67 -11.94 1.40
N VAL A 172 8.02 -13.00 2.14
CA VAL A 172 9.43 -13.39 2.35
C VAL A 172 10.05 -14.02 1.11
N ALA A 173 9.28 -14.85 0.38
CA ALA A 173 9.78 -15.59 -0.78
C ALA A 173 8.65 -15.75 -1.82
N PRO A 174 8.23 -14.66 -2.48
CA PRO A 174 7.13 -14.71 -3.44
C PRO A 174 7.50 -15.59 -4.66
N ASP A 175 6.51 -16.32 -5.16
CA ASP A 175 6.63 -16.97 -6.47
C ASP A 175 6.48 -15.96 -7.62
N ALA A 176 6.61 -16.41 -8.87
CA ALA A 176 6.56 -15.51 -10.03
C ALA A 176 5.18 -14.82 -10.20
N GLN A 177 4.09 -15.49 -9.84
CA GLN A 177 2.75 -14.92 -9.92
C GLN A 177 2.51 -13.91 -8.79
N GLU A 178 2.97 -14.23 -7.59
CA GLU A 178 2.91 -13.31 -6.45
C GLU A 178 3.75 -12.06 -6.72
N LEU A 179 4.98 -12.23 -7.24
CA LEU A 179 5.85 -11.11 -7.58
C LEU A 179 5.25 -10.21 -8.68
N ALA A 180 4.61 -10.80 -9.70
CA ALA A 180 3.87 -10.05 -10.71
C ALA A 180 2.66 -9.30 -10.10
N GLY A 181 1.94 -9.93 -9.17
CA GLY A 181 0.87 -9.30 -8.42
C GLY A 181 1.34 -8.11 -7.58
N ILE A 182 2.46 -8.26 -6.88
CA ILE A 182 3.13 -7.20 -6.12
C ILE A 182 3.52 -6.04 -7.06
N ALA A 183 4.15 -6.33 -8.20
CA ALA A 183 4.52 -5.32 -9.18
C ALA A 183 3.30 -4.52 -9.67
N LYS A 184 2.21 -5.21 -10.01
CA LYS A 184 0.96 -4.58 -10.45
C LYS A 184 0.35 -3.68 -9.35
N ALA A 185 0.26 -4.17 -8.13
CA ALA A 185 -0.27 -3.39 -7.00
C ALA A 185 0.60 -2.16 -6.72
N SER A 186 1.93 -2.32 -6.78
CA SER A 186 2.90 -1.24 -6.59
C SER A 186 2.82 -0.20 -7.71
N ALA A 187 2.61 -0.62 -8.96
CA ALA A 187 2.39 0.27 -10.09
C ALA A 187 1.16 1.17 -9.90
N LEU A 188 0.05 0.58 -9.45
CA LEU A 188 -1.17 1.33 -9.17
C LEU A 188 -0.96 2.36 -8.06
N SER A 189 -0.29 1.97 -6.98
CA SER A 189 0.04 2.85 -5.87
C SER A 189 1.00 3.97 -6.28
N ALA A 190 2.09 3.63 -6.98
CA ALA A 190 3.06 4.61 -7.47
C ALA A 190 2.42 5.60 -8.45
N LYS A 191 1.56 5.12 -9.37
CA LYS A 191 0.84 5.99 -10.31
C LYS A 191 -0.11 6.95 -9.59
N ALA A 192 -0.79 6.49 -8.55
CA ALA A 192 -1.67 7.34 -7.74
C ALA A 192 -0.91 8.41 -6.96
N LEU A 193 0.28 8.07 -6.43
CA LEU A 193 1.10 8.96 -5.61
C LEU A 193 1.97 9.90 -6.47
N LEU A 194 2.63 9.35 -7.48
CA LEU A 194 3.69 10.02 -8.25
C LEU A 194 3.24 10.46 -9.66
N GLY A 195 2.02 10.09 -10.07
CA GLY A 195 1.44 10.44 -11.37
C GLY A 195 1.84 9.48 -12.50
N ALA A 196 3.08 9.07 -12.60
CA ALA A 196 3.60 8.07 -13.52
C ALA A 196 4.53 7.11 -12.79
N CYS A 197 4.76 5.93 -13.33
CA CYS A 197 5.74 5.01 -12.77
C CYS A 197 6.37 4.13 -13.83
N GLU A 198 7.64 3.83 -13.62
CA GLU A 198 8.38 2.73 -14.26
C GLU A 198 8.72 1.73 -13.17
N ILE A 199 8.73 0.44 -13.50
CA ILE A 199 8.94 -0.62 -12.51
C ILE A 199 10.17 -1.43 -12.91
N ALA A 200 11.09 -1.59 -11.96
CA ALA A 200 12.20 -2.51 -12.04
C ALA A 200 12.02 -3.66 -11.05
N LEU A 201 12.05 -4.90 -11.51
CA LEU A 201 12.16 -6.07 -10.66
C LEU A 201 13.63 -6.33 -10.37
N LEU A 202 14.01 -6.22 -9.09
CA LEU A 202 15.40 -6.32 -8.67
C LEU A 202 15.79 -7.78 -8.39
N SER A 203 16.98 -8.14 -8.79
CA SER A 203 17.61 -9.42 -8.51
C SER A 203 19.11 -9.18 -8.24
N PHE A 204 19.80 -10.17 -7.65
CA PHE A 204 21.25 -10.09 -7.51
C PHE A 204 21.99 -10.15 -8.88
N SER A 205 21.30 -10.60 -9.94
CA SER A 205 21.86 -10.76 -11.28
C SER A 205 21.50 -9.57 -12.17
N THR A 206 22.49 -9.05 -12.87
CA THR A 206 22.28 -8.03 -13.90
C THR A 206 21.97 -8.71 -15.23
N GLY A 207 20.79 -8.50 -15.78
CA GLY A 207 20.37 -9.08 -17.06
C GLY A 207 20.46 -10.60 -17.08
N ALA A 208 21.24 -11.16 -18.01
CA ALA A 208 21.43 -12.59 -18.20
C ALA A 208 22.70 -13.16 -17.51
N SER A 209 23.42 -12.36 -16.73
CA SER A 209 24.71 -12.74 -16.15
C SER A 209 24.63 -13.79 -15.06
N GLY A 210 23.49 -13.89 -14.36
CA GLY A 210 23.26 -14.85 -13.29
C GLY A 210 22.24 -15.92 -13.65
N THR A 211 22.32 -17.04 -12.94
CA THR A 211 21.39 -18.16 -13.03
C THR A 211 20.89 -18.55 -11.62
N GLY A 212 19.77 -19.23 -11.57
CA GLY A 212 19.21 -19.75 -10.34
C GLY A 212 17.75 -19.34 -10.10
N ARG A 213 17.15 -19.97 -9.10
CA ARG A 213 15.71 -19.88 -8.84
C ARG A 213 15.18 -18.43 -8.73
N SER A 214 15.90 -17.56 -8.03
CA SER A 214 15.46 -16.16 -7.85
C SER A 214 15.49 -15.36 -9.15
N VAL A 215 16.48 -15.62 -10.02
CA VAL A 215 16.59 -15.00 -11.35
C VAL A 215 15.45 -15.49 -12.25
N ASP A 216 15.16 -16.78 -12.21
CA ASP A 216 14.08 -17.39 -13.02
C ASP A 216 12.70 -16.89 -12.56
N ILE A 217 12.48 -16.73 -11.25
CA ILE A 217 11.28 -16.11 -10.71
C ILE A 217 11.13 -14.68 -11.25
N GLY A 218 12.19 -13.87 -11.18
CA GLY A 218 12.16 -12.50 -11.69
C GLY A 218 11.82 -12.43 -13.18
N LYS A 219 12.49 -13.23 -14.03
CA LYS A 219 12.21 -13.31 -15.48
C LYS A 219 10.78 -13.71 -15.78
N ARG A 220 10.26 -14.71 -15.08
CA ARG A 220 8.87 -15.16 -15.23
C ARG A 220 7.87 -14.12 -14.77
N ALA A 221 8.15 -13.42 -13.66
CA ALA A 221 7.30 -12.34 -13.18
C ALA A 221 7.21 -11.19 -14.19
N VAL A 222 8.33 -10.79 -14.81
CA VAL A 222 8.35 -9.80 -15.89
C VAL A 222 7.46 -10.24 -17.06
N ALA A 223 7.60 -11.47 -17.53
CA ALA A 223 6.77 -12.00 -18.61
C ALA A 223 5.27 -11.97 -18.27
N LEU A 224 4.91 -12.31 -17.02
CA LEU A 224 3.54 -12.24 -16.55
C LEU A 224 3.02 -10.78 -16.49
N CYS A 225 3.85 -9.84 -16.04
CA CYS A 225 3.48 -8.42 -16.04
C CYS A 225 3.20 -7.89 -17.45
N MET A 226 4.02 -8.28 -18.43
CA MET A 226 3.83 -7.87 -19.84
C MET A 226 2.59 -8.48 -20.48
N ALA A 227 2.17 -9.66 -20.06
CA ALA A 227 0.96 -10.31 -20.57
C ALA A 227 -0.36 -9.74 -19.97
N LEU A 228 -0.26 -8.92 -18.92
CA LEU A 228 -1.41 -8.31 -18.24
C LEU A 228 -1.73 -6.87 -18.71
N ASN A 229 -1.01 -6.38 -19.71
CA ASN A 229 -1.20 -5.05 -20.33
C ASN A 229 -2.15 -5.10 -21.55
#